data_35f1fbb296f7a811d8bebd04b23e05f6
#
_entry.id   35f1fbb296f7a811d8bebd04b23e05f6
#
_cell.length_a   1.000
_cell.length_b   1.000
_cell.length_c   1.000
_cell.angle_alpha   90.00
_cell.angle_beta   90.00
_cell.angle_gamma   90.00
#
_symmetry.space_group_name_H-M   'P 1'
#
loop_
_entity.id
_entity.type
_entity.pdbx_description
1 polymer ?
#
loop_
_entity_poly.entity_id
_entity_poly.type
_entity_poly.pdbx_seq_one_letter_code
_entity_poly.pdbx_strand_id
1 'polypeptide(L)'
;KKVAEELDALVLDVKVGSGAIFRDAAGARELARALVKTSKGLGTATVAVLTAMEQPLGRYVGNALEVRQAVEILRGDETSSDYLECLLTLGGWMLKLSGLAKTAEQGSSLMHARIKDGSGLRIFTEMVKAQGGTTAVIDDLSLLPKAKRSRKILSTQNGYVARLDARKIGHAAVLLGAGRAYKEQKLDYGAGLELVKKVGDRVMKGDVLSLIHAADDMKLSLGEKEYRSALIIGPKPPPRRAVILEVLK
;
A
#
# COMPACT_ATOMS: atom_id res chain seq x y z
N LYS A 1 0.95 -21.81 -9.31
CA LYS A 1 -0.05 -20.81 -9.73
C LYS A 1 0.54 -19.90 -10.81
N LYS A 2 1.67 -19.20 -10.57
CA LYS A 2 2.26 -18.26 -11.55
C LYS A 2 2.72 -18.93 -12.85
N VAL A 3 3.26 -20.13 -12.78
CA VAL A 3 3.66 -20.91 -13.96
C VAL A 3 2.46 -21.25 -14.85
N ALA A 4 1.29 -21.53 -14.26
CA ALA A 4 0.06 -21.81 -15.00
C ALA A 4 -0.48 -20.59 -15.77
N GLU A 5 0.05 -19.39 -15.51
CA GLU A 5 -0.30 -18.15 -16.21
C GLU A 5 0.64 -17.88 -17.39
N GLU A 6 1.59 -18.79 -17.70
CA GLU A 6 2.55 -18.72 -18.82
C GLU A 6 3.32 -17.39 -18.89
N LEU A 7 3.86 -16.94 -17.74
CA LEU A 7 4.56 -15.67 -17.64
C LEU A 7 5.97 -15.75 -18.22
N ASP A 8 6.35 -14.79 -19.07
CA ASP A 8 7.73 -14.62 -19.56
C ASP A 8 8.67 -14.17 -18.43
N ALA A 9 8.17 -13.31 -17.54
CA ALA A 9 8.94 -12.78 -16.41
C ALA A 9 8.05 -12.51 -15.19
N LEU A 10 8.67 -12.50 -14.00
CA LEU A 10 7.98 -12.32 -12.74
C LEU A 10 8.78 -11.41 -11.80
N VAL A 11 8.14 -10.38 -11.27
CA VAL A 11 8.64 -9.57 -10.16
C VAL A 11 7.79 -9.88 -8.92
N LEU A 12 8.45 -10.32 -7.86
CA LEU A 12 7.81 -10.65 -6.58
C LEU A 12 8.07 -9.54 -5.57
N ASP A 13 7.01 -9.00 -5.00
CA ASP A 13 7.07 -8.13 -3.81
C ASP A 13 6.93 -9.01 -2.57
N VAL A 14 8.03 -9.20 -1.83
CA VAL A 14 8.07 -10.02 -0.62
C VAL A 14 8.11 -9.11 0.60
N LYS A 15 6.97 -9.00 1.26
CA LYS A 15 6.79 -8.12 2.43
C LYS A 15 7.50 -8.64 3.67
N VAL A 16 8.10 -7.73 4.44
CA VAL A 16 8.80 -7.99 5.71
C VAL A 16 8.27 -7.05 6.78
N GLY A 17 7.89 -7.56 7.94
CA GLY A 17 7.45 -6.74 9.07
C GLY A 17 6.14 -7.16 9.68
N SER A 18 5.56 -6.32 10.54
CA SER A 18 4.36 -6.65 11.33
C SER A 18 3.14 -6.97 10.47
N GLY A 19 3.01 -6.37 9.29
CA GLY A 19 1.92 -6.62 8.34
C GLY A 19 2.13 -7.82 7.43
N ALA A 20 3.30 -8.45 7.46
CA ALA A 20 3.67 -9.58 6.61
C ALA A 20 3.52 -10.94 7.31
N ILE A 21 3.65 -12.02 6.53
CA ILE A 21 3.75 -13.40 7.06
C ILE A 21 5.09 -13.54 7.79
N PHE A 22 6.19 -13.11 7.17
CA PHE A 22 7.51 -13.10 7.79
C PHE A 22 7.78 -11.75 8.46
N ARG A 23 8.01 -11.77 9.76
CA ARG A 23 8.30 -10.57 10.55
C ARG A 23 9.75 -10.12 10.45
N ASP A 24 10.65 -11.01 10.11
CA ASP A 24 12.09 -10.78 9.99
C ASP A 24 12.57 -10.97 8.55
N ALA A 25 13.68 -10.32 8.22
CA ALA A 25 14.25 -10.36 6.88
C ALA A 25 14.89 -11.71 6.53
N ALA A 26 15.26 -12.54 7.53
CA ALA A 26 15.92 -13.82 7.28
C ALA A 26 14.92 -14.82 6.67
N GLY A 27 13.76 -15.02 7.30
CA GLY A 27 12.72 -15.90 6.79
C GLY A 27 12.13 -15.42 5.45
N ALA A 28 11.94 -14.10 5.30
CA ALA A 28 11.48 -13.53 4.03
C ALA A 28 12.49 -13.75 2.90
N ARG A 29 13.80 -13.63 3.19
CA ARG A 29 14.88 -13.88 2.22
C ARG A 29 14.93 -15.35 1.81
N GLU A 30 14.75 -16.27 2.73
CA GLU A 30 14.69 -17.71 2.44
C GLU A 30 13.53 -18.02 1.50
N LEU A 31 12.33 -17.54 1.80
CA LEU A 31 11.17 -17.65 0.93
C LEU A 31 11.45 -17.07 -0.47
N ALA A 32 11.99 -15.85 -0.52
CA ALA A 32 12.27 -15.17 -1.79
C ALA A 32 13.27 -15.95 -2.66
N ARG A 33 14.34 -16.49 -2.05
CA ARG A 33 15.31 -17.34 -2.74
C ARG A 33 14.67 -18.62 -3.30
N ALA A 34 13.83 -19.28 -2.50
CA ALA A 34 13.11 -20.48 -2.92
C ALA A 34 12.19 -20.18 -4.10
N LEU A 35 11.43 -19.09 -4.05
CA LEU A 35 10.52 -18.65 -5.12
C LEU A 35 11.29 -18.31 -6.41
N VAL A 36 12.37 -17.51 -6.30
CA VAL A 36 13.22 -17.17 -7.46
C VAL A 36 13.83 -18.42 -8.10
N LYS A 37 14.41 -19.31 -7.28
CA LYS A 37 15.02 -20.58 -7.76
C LYS A 37 13.98 -21.47 -8.47
N THR A 38 12.81 -21.64 -7.87
CA THR A 38 11.74 -22.49 -8.43
C THR A 38 11.22 -21.91 -9.76
N SER A 39 10.91 -20.60 -9.80
CA SER A 39 10.39 -19.96 -11.01
C SER A 39 11.39 -20.00 -12.15
N LYS A 40 12.67 -19.75 -11.88
CA LYS A 40 13.75 -19.86 -12.86
C LYS A 40 13.96 -21.28 -13.34
N GLY A 41 13.87 -22.27 -12.45
CA GLY A 41 13.94 -23.70 -12.82
C GLY A 41 12.79 -24.14 -13.74
N LEU A 42 11.70 -23.36 -13.77
CA LEU A 42 10.55 -23.56 -14.66
C LEU A 42 10.57 -22.63 -15.89
N GLY A 43 11.69 -21.93 -16.15
CA GLY A 43 11.88 -21.10 -17.34
C GLY A 43 11.42 -19.65 -17.21
N THR A 44 10.86 -19.21 -16.05
CA THR A 44 10.38 -17.85 -15.86
C THR A 44 11.47 -16.95 -15.26
N ALA A 45 11.89 -15.90 -15.98
CA ALA A 45 12.83 -14.90 -15.47
C ALA A 45 12.25 -14.21 -14.23
N THR A 46 12.89 -14.35 -13.05
CA THR A 46 12.28 -13.91 -11.79
C THR A 46 13.23 -13.07 -10.96
N VAL A 47 12.69 -11.98 -10.40
CA VAL A 47 13.31 -11.13 -9.39
C VAL A 47 12.36 -11.01 -8.19
N ALA A 48 12.91 -11.08 -6.97
CA ALA A 48 12.18 -10.79 -5.75
C ALA A 48 12.74 -9.53 -5.08
N VAL A 49 11.84 -8.63 -4.69
CA VAL A 49 12.15 -7.41 -3.95
C VAL A 49 11.60 -7.56 -2.54
N LEU A 50 12.46 -7.53 -1.53
CA LEU A 50 12.05 -7.50 -0.13
C LEU A 50 11.67 -6.06 0.23
N THR A 51 10.46 -5.85 0.71
CA THR A 51 9.93 -4.52 1.03
C THR A 51 9.41 -4.46 2.46
N ALA A 52 9.63 -3.32 3.13
CA ALA A 52 9.20 -3.14 4.52
C ALA A 52 7.68 -3.00 4.63
N MET A 53 7.08 -3.69 5.62
CA MET A 53 5.66 -3.59 5.98
C MET A 53 5.48 -3.54 7.50
N GLU A 54 6.29 -2.73 8.18
CA GLU A 54 6.14 -2.42 9.61
C GLU A 54 4.99 -1.43 9.86
N GLN A 55 4.72 -0.56 8.89
CA GLN A 55 3.55 0.31 8.81
C GLN A 55 2.86 0.10 7.46
N PRO A 56 1.59 0.50 7.30
CA PRO A 56 0.93 0.47 6.00
C PRO A 56 1.71 1.24 4.94
N LEU A 57 1.80 0.68 3.74
CA LEU A 57 2.39 1.33 2.58
C LEU A 57 1.39 2.39 2.06
N GLY A 58 1.88 3.61 1.80
CA GLY A 58 0.99 4.71 1.43
C GLY A 58 0.20 5.28 2.62
N ARG A 59 -0.86 6.03 2.33
CA ARG A 59 -1.67 6.75 3.31
C ARG A 59 -3.08 6.23 3.46
N TYR A 60 -3.52 5.34 2.61
CA TYR A 60 -4.90 4.86 2.57
C TYR A 60 -4.96 3.35 2.80
N VAL A 61 -5.95 2.92 3.58
CA VAL A 61 -6.24 1.51 3.85
C VAL A 61 -7.75 1.30 3.74
N GLY A 62 -8.19 0.63 2.68
CA GLY A 62 -9.60 0.38 2.37
C GLY A 62 -9.86 0.49 0.85
N ASN A 63 -10.92 -0.17 0.36
CA ASN A 63 -11.10 -0.40 -1.07
C ASN A 63 -11.14 0.88 -1.91
N ALA A 64 -12.13 1.75 -1.72
CA ALA A 64 -12.25 3.01 -2.48
C ALA A 64 -11.12 3.99 -2.17
N LEU A 65 -10.62 3.98 -0.93
CA LEU A 65 -9.51 4.83 -0.50
C LEU A 65 -8.21 4.46 -1.22
N GLU A 66 -7.92 3.18 -1.41
CA GLU A 66 -6.73 2.72 -2.14
C GLU A 66 -6.84 3.01 -3.65
N VAL A 67 -8.04 2.90 -4.23
CA VAL A 67 -8.29 3.35 -5.62
C VAL A 67 -8.06 4.86 -5.74
N ARG A 68 -8.54 5.64 -4.78
CA ARG A 68 -8.27 7.07 -4.71
C ARG A 68 -6.76 7.36 -4.71
N GLN A 69 -5.99 6.69 -3.85
CA GLN A 69 -4.53 6.86 -3.82
C GLN A 69 -3.87 6.53 -5.16
N ALA A 70 -4.31 5.45 -5.82
CA ALA A 70 -3.78 5.08 -7.13
C ALA A 70 -4.02 6.17 -8.18
N VAL A 71 -5.23 6.75 -8.22
CA VAL A 71 -5.56 7.86 -9.13
C VAL A 71 -4.76 9.12 -8.77
N GLU A 72 -4.64 9.47 -7.49
CA GLU A 72 -3.87 10.63 -7.03
C GLU A 72 -2.40 10.51 -7.47
N ILE A 73 -1.78 9.33 -7.30
CA ILE A 73 -0.40 9.08 -7.76
C ILE A 73 -0.31 9.16 -9.29
N LEU A 74 -1.26 8.59 -10.03
CA LEU A 74 -1.28 8.67 -11.50
C LEU A 74 -1.51 10.10 -12.01
N ARG A 75 -2.04 11.00 -11.16
CA ARG A 75 -2.12 12.46 -11.41
C ARG A 75 -0.84 13.22 -11.03
N GLY A 76 0.17 12.53 -10.48
CA GLY A 76 1.44 13.12 -10.08
C GLY A 76 1.52 13.55 -8.61
N ASP A 77 0.60 13.09 -7.73
CA ASP A 77 0.74 13.29 -6.29
C ASP A 77 1.84 12.39 -5.71
N GLU A 78 2.89 12.99 -5.16
CA GLU A 78 4.04 12.31 -4.58
C GLU A 78 4.00 12.29 -3.03
N THR A 79 2.88 12.67 -2.40
CA THR A 79 2.77 12.74 -0.93
C THR A 79 2.89 11.38 -0.24
N SER A 80 2.57 10.29 -0.94
CA SER A 80 2.81 8.91 -0.50
C SER A 80 4.17 8.38 -1.00
N SER A 81 5.26 9.02 -0.60
CA SER A 81 6.62 8.75 -1.11
C SER A 81 7.07 7.30 -0.94
N ASP A 82 6.70 6.63 0.15
CA ASP A 82 7.00 5.22 0.38
C ASP A 82 6.28 4.29 -0.62
N TYR A 83 5.02 4.60 -0.94
CA TYR A 83 4.26 3.87 -1.94
C TYR A 83 4.87 4.07 -3.33
N LEU A 84 5.20 5.32 -3.67
CA LEU A 84 5.80 5.67 -4.95
C LEU A 84 7.17 4.99 -5.13
N GLU A 85 8.03 4.98 -4.08
CA GLU A 85 9.32 4.28 -4.09
C GLU A 85 9.14 2.79 -4.38
N CYS A 86 8.19 2.13 -3.71
CA CYS A 86 7.88 0.73 -3.93
C CYS A 86 7.38 0.47 -5.36
N LEU A 87 6.41 1.26 -5.82
CA LEU A 87 5.82 1.18 -7.15
C LEU A 87 6.89 1.31 -8.25
N LEU A 88 7.72 2.35 -8.18
CA LEU A 88 8.76 2.61 -9.18
C LEU A 88 9.85 1.54 -9.17
N THR A 89 10.21 0.99 -7.99
CA THR A 89 11.18 -0.11 -7.89
C THR A 89 10.65 -1.39 -8.54
N LEU A 90 9.44 -1.81 -8.19
CA LEU A 90 8.83 -3.02 -8.76
C LEU A 90 8.63 -2.88 -10.28
N GLY A 91 8.06 -1.76 -10.71
CA GLY A 91 7.85 -1.48 -12.13
C GLY A 91 9.14 -1.33 -12.92
N GLY A 92 10.18 -0.74 -12.31
CA GLY A 92 11.53 -0.67 -12.91
C GLY A 92 12.09 -2.05 -13.23
N TRP A 93 11.93 -3.02 -12.31
CA TRP A 93 12.29 -4.41 -12.55
C TRP A 93 11.40 -5.08 -13.61
N MET A 94 10.10 -4.78 -13.63
CA MET A 94 9.20 -5.29 -14.69
C MET A 94 9.66 -4.84 -16.08
N LEU A 95 9.95 -3.54 -16.25
CA LEU A 95 10.43 -2.99 -17.51
C LEU A 95 11.81 -3.54 -17.91
N LYS A 96 12.70 -3.79 -16.95
CA LYS A 96 13.98 -4.45 -17.22
C LYS A 96 13.79 -5.89 -17.71
N LEU A 97 12.97 -6.67 -17.03
CA LEU A 97 12.75 -8.08 -17.38
C LEU A 97 12.02 -8.23 -18.71
N SER A 98 11.15 -7.29 -19.09
CA SER A 98 10.49 -7.25 -20.40
C SER A 98 11.37 -6.73 -21.55
N GLY A 99 12.62 -6.34 -21.26
CA GLY A 99 13.55 -5.80 -22.28
C GLY A 99 13.30 -4.33 -22.68
N LEU A 100 12.30 -3.66 -22.08
CA LEU A 100 11.99 -2.24 -22.34
C LEU A 100 12.96 -1.28 -21.66
N ALA A 101 13.75 -1.75 -20.71
CA ALA A 101 14.81 -0.98 -20.05
C ALA A 101 16.07 -1.83 -19.87
N LYS A 102 17.25 -1.20 -19.99
CA LYS A 102 18.54 -1.88 -19.79
C LYS A 102 18.82 -2.15 -18.30
N THR A 103 18.37 -1.27 -17.42
CA THR A 103 18.52 -1.39 -15.96
C THR A 103 17.18 -1.14 -15.26
N ALA A 104 17.05 -1.58 -14.00
CA ALA A 104 15.87 -1.33 -13.20
C ALA A 104 15.69 0.18 -12.91
N GLU A 105 16.79 0.91 -12.75
CA GLU A 105 16.80 2.36 -12.52
C GLU A 105 16.26 3.10 -13.76
N GLN A 106 16.70 2.69 -14.96
CA GLN A 106 16.13 3.22 -16.21
C GLN A 106 14.64 2.91 -16.31
N GLY A 107 14.24 1.69 -15.98
CA GLY A 107 12.82 1.30 -15.96
C GLY A 107 12.01 2.14 -14.97
N SER A 108 12.54 2.38 -13.77
CA SER A 108 11.93 3.26 -12.76
C SER A 108 11.74 4.69 -13.29
N SER A 109 12.76 5.23 -13.97
CA SER A 109 12.69 6.56 -14.59
C SER A 109 11.64 6.63 -15.71
N LEU A 110 11.54 5.58 -16.53
CA LEU A 110 10.50 5.47 -17.56
C LEU A 110 9.09 5.43 -16.96
N MET A 111 8.87 4.67 -15.89
CA MET A 111 7.59 4.64 -15.20
C MET A 111 7.22 6.00 -14.61
N HIS A 112 8.19 6.66 -13.96
CA HIS A 112 7.95 7.99 -13.39
C HIS A 112 7.59 9.01 -14.49
N ALA A 113 8.23 8.92 -15.66
CA ALA A 113 7.87 9.74 -16.82
C ALA A 113 6.41 9.50 -17.27
N ARG A 114 5.90 8.24 -17.23
CA ARG A 114 4.51 7.91 -17.59
C ARG A 114 3.49 8.44 -16.58
N ILE A 115 3.87 8.62 -15.34
CA ILE A 115 3.05 9.33 -14.34
C ILE A 115 3.02 10.82 -14.70
N LYS A 116 4.18 11.43 -14.91
CA LYS A 116 4.30 12.87 -15.17
C LYS A 116 3.64 13.35 -16.47
N ASP A 117 3.70 12.55 -17.53
CA ASP A 117 3.09 12.89 -18.81
C ASP A 117 1.58 12.53 -18.91
N GLY A 118 1.02 11.94 -17.84
CA GLY A 118 -0.39 11.54 -17.76
C GLY A 118 -0.76 10.30 -18.57
N SER A 119 0.20 9.68 -19.28
CA SER A 119 -0.08 8.48 -20.08
C SER A 119 -0.46 7.27 -19.21
N GLY A 120 0.10 7.18 -18.00
CA GLY A 120 -0.29 6.16 -17.02
C GLY A 120 -1.76 6.28 -16.61
N LEU A 121 -2.22 7.49 -16.32
CA LEU A 121 -3.63 7.76 -15.98
C LEU A 121 -4.56 7.42 -17.15
N ARG A 122 -4.17 7.77 -18.38
CA ARG A 122 -4.95 7.45 -19.58
C ARG A 122 -5.14 5.93 -19.74
N ILE A 123 -4.08 5.14 -19.61
CA ILE A 123 -4.17 3.67 -19.69
C ILE A 123 -5.03 3.11 -18.55
N PHE A 124 -4.91 3.64 -17.34
CA PHE A 124 -5.79 3.25 -16.23
C PHE A 124 -7.26 3.52 -16.53
N THR A 125 -7.56 4.68 -17.13
CA THR A 125 -8.92 5.06 -17.56
C THR A 125 -9.46 4.09 -18.62
N GLU A 126 -8.66 3.73 -19.61
CA GLU A 126 -9.01 2.75 -20.64
C GLU A 126 -9.28 1.36 -20.05
N MET A 127 -8.46 0.93 -19.08
CA MET A 127 -8.66 -0.32 -18.35
C MET A 127 -9.98 -0.34 -17.58
N VAL A 128 -10.30 0.73 -16.84
CA VAL A 128 -11.57 0.85 -16.11
C VAL A 128 -12.76 0.76 -17.07
N LYS A 129 -12.71 1.46 -18.21
CA LYS A 129 -13.73 1.42 -19.24
C LYS A 129 -13.87 0.02 -19.85
N ALA A 130 -12.78 -0.64 -20.18
CA ALA A 130 -12.77 -1.99 -20.77
C ALA A 130 -13.38 -3.05 -19.85
N GLN A 131 -13.25 -2.86 -18.54
CA GLN A 131 -13.86 -3.72 -17.52
C GLN A 131 -15.31 -3.33 -17.16
N GLY A 132 -15.91 -2.39 -17.87
CA GLY A 132 -17.29 -1.94 -17.66
C GLY A 132 -17.47 -0.98 -16.49
N GLY A 133 -16.38 -0.44 -15.93
CA GLY A 133 -16.42 0.56 -14.87
C GLY A 133 -16.76 1.96 -15.39
N THR A 134 -17.20 2.85 -14.49
CA THR A 134 -17.42 4.26 -14.83
C THR A 134 -16.13 5.06 -14.71
N THR A 135 -15.73 5.75 -15.77
CA THR A 135 -14.52 6.59 -15.80
C THR A 135 -14.70 7.94 -15.12
N ALA A 136 -15.95 8.37 -14.86
CA ALA A 136 -16.23 9.63 -14.17
C ALA A 136 -15.56 9.73 -12.79
N VAL A 137 -15.37 8.59 -12.08
CA VAL A 137 -14.66 8.54 -10.81
C VAL A 137 -13.18 8.93 -10.91
N ILE A 138 -12.60 8.87 -12.12
CA ILE A 138 -11.22 9.25 -12.36
C ILE A 138 -11.10 10.77 -12.45
N ASP A 139 -12.11 11.48 -12.96
CA ASP A 139 -12.15 12.93 -13.01
C ASP A 139 -12.61 13.53 -11.68
N ASP A 140 -13.60 12.92 -11.05
CA ASP A 140 -14.16 13.32 -9.75
C ASP A 140 -14.10 12.15 -8.74
N LEU A 141 -13.06 12.15 -7.90
CA LEU A 141 -12.87 11.16 -6.84
C LEU A 141 -13.98 11.20 -5.77
N SER A 142 -14.81 12.23 -5.76
CA SER A 142 -15.96 12.32 -4.85
C SER A 142 -17.06 11.31 -5.18
N LEU A 143 -17.05 10.75 -6.40
CA LEU A 143 -17.98 9.72 -6.87
C LEU A 143 -17.59 8.30 -6.40
N LEU A 144 -16.39 8.12 -5.86
CA LEU A 144 -16.02 6.84 -5.23
C LEU A 144 -16.93 6.52 -4.05
N PRO A 145 -17.16 5.22 -3.75
CA PRO A 145 -17.95 4.81 -2.59
C PRO A 145 -17.48 5.50 -1.30
N LYS A 146 -18.43 6.01 -0.52
CA LYS A 146 -18.18 6.68 0.76
C LYS A 146 -18.91 5.95 1.88
N ALA A 147 -18.25 5.80 3.02
CA ALA A 147 -18.91 5.34 4.23
C ALA A 147 -19.89 6.41 4.76
N LYS A 148 -20.92 5.97 5.48
CA LYS A 148 -21.96 6.88 6.04
C LYS A 148 -21.44 7.77 7.16
N ARG A 149 -20.38 7.36 7.87
CA ARG A 149 -19.82 8.05 9.02
C ARG A 149 -18.31 8.16 8.90
N SER A 150 -17.77 9.23 9.47
CA SER A 150 -16.33 9.42 9.60
C SER A 150 -15.98 10.01 10.95
N ARG A 151 -14.78 9.73 11.44
CA ARG A 151 -14.27 10.25 12.71
C ARG A 151 -12.78 10.55 12.59
N LYS A 152 -12.35 11.69 13.16
CA LYS A 152 -10.94 12.03 13.30
C LYS A 152 -10.37 11.38 14.56
N ILE A 153 -9.22 10.73 14.44
CA ILE A 153 -8.45 10.25 15.59
C ILE A 153 -7.41 11.32 15.90
N LEU A 154 -7.50 11.90 17.10
CA LEU A 154 -6.60 12.96 17.53
C LEU A 154 -5.48 12.42 18.40
N SER A 155 -4.31 13.06 18.35
CA SER A 155 -3.21 12.81 19.27
C SER A 155 -3.56 13.27 20.68
N THR A 156 -3.27 12.43 21.67
CA THR A 156 -3.46 12.74 23.10
C THR A 156 -2.23 13.38 23.73
N GLN A 157 -1.09 13.39 23.03
CA GLN A 157 0.19 13.85 23.55
C GLN A 157 1.08 14.44 22.45
N ASN A 158 2.14 15.15 22.85
CA ASN A 158 3.19 15.62 21.97
C ASN A 158 4.25 14.52 21.76
N GLY A 159 4.92 14.51 20.61
CA GLY A 159 6.02 13.57 20.34
C GLY A 159 6.20 13.28 18.86
N TYR A 160 6.60 12.05 18.59
CA TYR A 160 6.79 11.52 17.23
C TYR A 160 6.09 10.16 17.11
N VAL A 161 5.49 9.88 15.97
CA VAL A 161 4.96 8.54 15.71
C VAL A 161 6.15 7.57 15.66
N ALA A 162 6.36 6.82 16.72
CA ALA A 162 7.48 5.88 16.86
C ALA A 162 7.15 4.52 16.23
N ARG A 163 5.87 4.12 16.24
CA ARG A 163 5.37 2.87 15.64
C ARG A 163 3.93 3.03 15.17
N LEU A 164 3.64 2.38 14.05
CA LEU A 164 2.28 2.21 13.53
C LEU A 164 2.19 0.78 12.96
N ASP A 165 1.71 -0.16 13.75
CA ASP A 165 1.71 -1.59 13.43
C ASP A 165 0.78 -1.91 12.25
N ALA A 166 1.35 -2.34 11.12
CA ALA A 166 0.60 -2.57 9.90
C ALA A 166 -0.47 -3.66 10.04
N ARG A 167 -0.22 -4.73 10.80
CA ARG A 167 -1.20 -5.82 11.02
C ARG A 167 -2.41 -5.32 11.79
N LYS A 168 -2.19 -4.53 12.85
CA LYS A 168 -3.27 -3.95 13.63
C LYS A 168 -4.06 -2.91 12.84
N ILE A 169 -3.40 -2.10 12.00
CA ILE A 169 -4.10 -1.19 11.10
C ILE A 169 -4.94 -1.96 10.07
N GLY A 170 -4.42 -3.05 9.50
CA GLY A 170 -5.21 -3.95 8.64
C GLY A 170 -6.42 -4.55 9.37
N HIS A 171 -6.26 -4.96 10.64
CA HIS A 171 -7.37 -5.44 11.47
C HIS A 171 -8.37 -4.31 11.79
N ALA A 172 -7.91 -3.08 12.06
CA ALA A 172 -8.80 -1.93 12.22
C ALA A 172 -9.64 -1.70 10.95
N ALA A 173 -9.06 -1.84 9.74
CA ALA A 173 -9.80 -1.74 8.49
C ALA A 173 -10.90 -2.82 8.36
N VAL A 174 -10.64 -4.06 8.80
CA VAL A 174 -11.66 -5.13 8.87
C VAL A 174 -12.79 -4.75 9.83
N LEU A 175 -12.47 -4.25 11.02
CA LEU A 175 -13.47 -3.82 12.02
C LEU A 175 -14.33 -2.65 11.53
N LEU A 176 -13.75 -1.74 10.73
CA LEU A 176 -14.47 -0.64 10.08
C LEU A 176 -15.43 -1.14 8.97
N GLY A 177 -15.17 -2.30 8.38
CA GLY A 177 -15.98 -2.91 7.32
C GLY A 177 -15.29 -2.99 5.95
N ALA A 178 -14.03 -2.57 5.82
CA ALA A 178 -13.27 -2.61 4.56
C ALA A 178 -12.78 -4.02 4.20
N GLY A 179 -12.71 -4.94 5.18
CA GLY A 179 -12.32 -6.33 5.01
C GLY A 179 -13.39 -7.30 5.51
N ARG A 180 -13.23 -8.59 5.18
CA ARG A 180 -14.12 -9.67 5.62
C ARG A 180 -13.51 -10.40 6.81
N ALA A 181 -14.27 -10.50 7.91
CA ALA A 181 -13.96 -11.40 9.02
C ALA A 181 -14.43 -12.84 8.74
N TYR A 182 -15.47 -13.02 7.91
CA TYR A 182 -15.99 -14.30 7.43
C TYR A 182 -16.50 -14.19 5.99
N LYS A 183 -16.62 -15.32 5.29
CA LYS A 183 -16.81 -15.39 3.82
C LYS A 183 -18.05 -14.63 3.32
N GLU A 184 -19.16 -14.71 4.04
CA GLU A 184 -20.47 -14.15 3.65
C GLU A 184 -20.61 -12.66 4.01
N GLN A 185 -19.65 -12.09 4.75
CA GLN A 185 -19.71 -10.69 5.15
C GLN A 185 -19.66 -9.77 3.93
N LYS A 186 -20.61 -8.85 3.84
CA LYS A 186 -20.63 -7.78 2.83
C LYS A 186 -19.55 -6.74 3.15
N LEU A 187 -18.80 -6.36 2.13
CA LEU A 187 -17.82 -5.28 2.23
C LEU A 187 -18.53 -3.93 2.15
N ASP A 188 -18.05 -2.98 2.96
CA ASP A 188 -18.32 -1.55 2.77
C ASP A 188 -17.11 -0.95 2.01
N TYR A 189 -17.28 -0.72 0.72
CA TYR A 189 -16.22 -0.21 -0.13
C TYR A 189 -15.77 1.22 0.23
N GLY A 190 -16.59 1.98 0.96
CA GLY A 190 -16.24 3.31 1.46
C GLY A 190 -15.56 3.29 2.83
N ALA A 191 -15.54 2.14 3.52
CA ALA A 191 -14.91 2.01 4.84
C ALA A 191 -13.39 1.95 4.73
N GLY A 192 -12.69 2.36 5.81
CA GLY A 192 -11.23 2.29 5.90
C GLY A 192 -10.63 3.40 6.73
N LEU A 193 -9.34 3.67 6.49
CA LEU A 193 -8.53 4.66 7.19
C LEU A 193 -7.73 5.52 6.20
N GLU A 194 -7.66 6.82 6.51
CA GLU A 194 -6.71 7.76 5.90
C GLU A 194 -5.65 8.10 6.96
N LEU A 195 -4.39 7.74 6.71
CA LEU A 195 -3.28 7.96 7.62
C LEU A 195 -2.70 9.36 7.38
N VAL A 196 -3.05 10.32 8.23
CA VAL A 196 -2.53 11.69 8.16
C VAL A 196 -1.09 11.74 8.66
N LYS A 197 -0.80 10.98 9.71
CA LYS A 197 0.53 10.87 10.31
C LYS A 197 1.09 9.45 10.16
N LYS A 198 2.35 9.36 9.80
CA LYS A 198 3.10 8.11 9.62
C LYS A 198 4.30 8.03 10.55
N VAL A 199 4.97 6.90 10.62
CA VAL A 199 6.17 6.70 11.44
C VAL A 199 7.24 7.74 11.07
N GLY A 200 7.75 8.44 12.08
CA GLY A 200 8.70 9.55 11.95
C GLY A 200 8.08 10.94 12.03
N ASP A 201 6.76 11.07 11.79
CA ASP A 201 6.10 12.38 11.82
C ASP A 201 6.02 12.93 13.25
N ARG A 202 6.29 14.23 13.40
CA ARG A 202 6.05 14.98 14.62
C ARG A 202 4.56 15.20 14.83
N VAL A 203 4.11 15.06 16.06
CA VAL A 203 2.72 15.28 16.47
C VAL A 203 2.64 16.15 17.72
N MET A 204 1.61 16.97 17.75
CA MET A 204 1.21 17.74 18.94
C MET A 204 -0.12 17.19 19.45
N LYS A 205 -0.39 17.36 20.74
CA LYS A 205 -1.72 17.07 21.32
C LYS A 205 -2.79 17.82 20.55
N GLY A 206 -3.82 17.09 20.07
CA GLY A 206 -4.89 17.63 19.22
C GLY A 206 -4.66 17.49 17.71
N ASP A 207 -3.44 17.16 17.25
CA ASP A 207 -3.21 16.90 15.83
C ASP A 207 -4.03 15.70 15.34
N VAL A 208 -4.54 15.78 14.11
CA VAL A 208 -5.21 14.66 13.46
C VAL A 208 -4.15 13.62 13.07
N LEU A 209 -4.31 12.41 13.58
CA LEU A 209 -3.45 11.25 13.27
C LEU A 209 -3.99 10.45 12.09
N SER A 210 -5.31 10.27 12.05
CA SER A 210 -6.01 9.52 11.01
C SER A 210 -7.47 9.97 10.91
N LEU A 211 -8.08 9.80 9.72
CA LEU A 211 -9.53 9.76 9.56
C LEU A 211 -9.94 8.30 9.38
N ILE A 212 -11.01 7.90 10.06
CA ILE A 212 -11.60 6.57 9.93
C ILE A 212 -13.03 6.67 9.41
N HIS A 213 -13.42 5.71 8.57
CA HIS A 213 -14.67 5.69 7.83
C HIS A 213 -15.38 4.35 8.04
N ALA A 214 -16.68 4.37 8.40
CA ALA A 214 -17.48 3.17 8.60
C ALA A 214 -18.98 3.41 8.40
N ALA A 215 -19.77 2.34 8.40
CA ALA A 215 -21.21 2.43 8.25
C ALA A 215 -21.91 3.06 9.47
N ASP A 216 -21.37 2.89 10.69
CA ASP A 216 -21.97 3.27 11.95
C ASP A 216 -20.96 3.60 13.05
N ASP A 217 -21.43 4.17 14.18
CA ASP A 217 -20.60 4.60 15.28
C ASP A 217 -20.00 3.45 16.10
N MET A 218 -20.64 2.26 16.11
CA MET A 218 -20.09 1.08 16.78
C MET A 218 -18.82 0.62 16.06
N LYS A 219 -18.86 0.51 14.73
CA LYS A 219 -17.68 0.16 13.92
C LYS A 219 -16.57 1.22 14.03
N LEU A 220 -16.92 2.53 14.03
CA LEU A 220 -15.95 3.59 14.27
C LEU A 220 -15.26 3.41 15.62
N SER A 221 -16.00 3.09 16.69
CA SER A 221 -15.42 2.89 18.02
C SER A 221 -14.49 1.67 18.10
N LEU A 222 -14.87 0.56 17.45
CA LEU A 222 -14.01 -0.63 17.35
C LEU A 222 -12.73 -0.35 16.55
N GLY A 223 -12.86 0.28 15.38
CA GLY A 223 -11.73 0.64 14.53
C GLY A 223 -10.78 1.64 15.21
N GLU A 224 -11.31 2.65 15.92
CA GLU A 224 -10.51 3.59 16.70
C GLU A 224 -9.73 2.91 17.82
N LYS A 225 -10.38 2.01 18.58
CA LYS A 225 -9.72 1.22 19.63
C LYS A 225 -8.55 0.44 19.08
N GLU A 226 -8.74 -0.23 17.95
CA GLU A 226 -7.70 -1.01 17.30
C GLU A 226 -6.58 -0.12 16.74
N TYR A 227 -6.91 1.00 16.06
CA TYR A 227 -5.92 1.97 15.61
C TYR A 227 -5.04 2.47 16.76
N ARG A 228 -5.65 2.84 17.90
CA ARG A 228 -4.90 3.29 19.08
C ARG A 228 -3.98 2.22 19.65
N SER A 229 -4.35 0.95 19.54
CA SER A 229 -3.50 -0.17 19.94
C SER A 229 -2.30 -0.39 19.01
N ALA A 230 -2.41 0.07 17.75
CA ALA A 230 -1.36 -0.01 16.74
C ALA A 230 -0.31 1.10 16.86
N LEU A 231 -0.67 2.22 17.52
CA LEU A 231 0.11 3.45 17.55
C LEU A 231 0.96 3.54 18.81
N ILE A 232 2.23 3.92 18.64
CA ILE A 232 3.10 4.38 19.74
C ILE A 232 3.64 5.75 19.39
N ILE A 233 3.46 6.71 20.30
CA ILE A 233 4.08 8.04 20.24
C ILE A 233 5.24 8.07 21.22
N GLY A 234 6.44 8.39 20.74
CA GLY A 234 7.67 8.47 21.52
C GLY A 234 8.20 9.90 21.61
N PRO A 235 9.16 10.17 22.52
CA PRO A 235 9.73 11.51 22.72
C PRO A 235 10.72 11.92 21.63
N LYS A 236 11.23 10.97 20.84
CA LYS A 236 12.23 11.19 19.79
C LYS A 236 11.78 10.54 18.47
N PRO A 237 12.19 11.07 17.31
CA PRO A 237 11.92 10.43 16.03
C PRO A 237 12.62 9.06 15.98
N PRO A 238 11.94 8.01 15.49
CA PRO A 238 12.57 6.72 15.27
C PRO A 238 13.59 6.79 14.11
N PRO A 239 14.54 5.85 14.03
CA PRO A 239 15.42 5.73 12.87
C PRO A 239 14.60 5.58 11.57
N ARG A 240 15.02 6.28 10.51
CA ARG A 240 14.40 6.13 9.19
C ARG A 240 14.66 4.71 8.68
N ARG A 241 13.61 4.03 8.25
CA ARG A 241 13.70 2.69 7.66
C ARG A 241 13.53 2.79 6.14
N ALA A 242 14.34 2.02 5.41
CA ALA A 242 14.19 1.89 3.97
C ALA A 242 12.89 1.14 3.65
N VAL A 243 12.24 1.54 2.57
CA VAL A 243 11.08 0.80 2.03
C VAL A 243 11.56 -0.45 1.29
N ILE A 244 12.59 -0.31 0.48
CA ILE A 244 13.23 -1.41 -0.24
C ILE A 244 14.37 -1.94 0.63
N LEU A 245 14.28 -3.20 1.04
CA LEU A 245 15.26 -3.83 1.93
C LEU A 245 16.34 -4.58 1.17
N GLU A 246 15.96 -5.32 0.14
CA GLU A 246 16.88 -6.17 -0.64
C GLU A 246 16.26 -6.54 -1.99
N VAL A 247 17.10 -6.79 -2.98
CA VAL A 247 16.70 -7.34 -4.28
C VAL A 247 17.44 -8.64 -4.54
N LEU A 248 16.71 -9.71 -4.80
CA LEU A 248 17.21 -11.04 -5.09
C LEU A 248 16.93 -11.40 -6.55
N LYS A 249 17.98 -11.86 -7.25
CA LYS A 249 17.96 -12.19 -8.67
C LYS A 249 18.24 -13.66 -8.90
#